data_22002d33623549626b75bda5c5b15a69
#
_entry.id   22002d33623549626b75bda5c5b15a69
#
_cell.length_a   1.000
_cell.length_b   1.000
_cell.length_c   1.000
_cell.angle_alpha   90.00
_cell.angle_beta   90.00
_cell.angle_gamma   90.00
#
_symmetry.space_group_name_H-M   'P 1'
#
loop_
_entity.id
_entity.type
_entity.pdbx_description
1 polymer ?
#
loop_
_entity_poly.entity_id
_entity_poly.type
_entity_poly.pdbx_seq_one_letter_code
_entity_poly.pdbx_strand_id
1 'polypeptide(L)'
;MQRHWEALKSAALDVLFSRTCEGCGAAMTAEPGALCWDCRSQIRLVQVPFCERCGDPIAGTTSGPFECAGCRRTEPAFDWARSAVRYDGVAKACIRRFKYNAGIWLEDELTDWLEALWRTCPESVGAIDCLAAVPLYPKRQRERGYNQSALLAAGLARRVGIPFRGGMLRRGKSTGTQTHLTAAQRVHNVRGVFSVPWPARVRGVRVALVDDVMTTGATVNECARALKAAGAAAVVVLTVARG
;
A
#
# COMPACT_ATOMS: atom_id res chain seq x y z
N MET A 1 -9.65 -40.56 -7.29
CA MET A 1 -8.68 -40.96 -6.24
C MET A 1 -7.67 -39.86 -5.86
N GLN A 2 -7.01 -39.16 -6.79
CA GLN A 2 -6.03 -38.12 -6.50
C GLN A 2 -6.61 -36.93 -5.66
N ARG A 3 -7.82 -36.45 -5.98
CA ARG A 3 -8.47 -35.32 -5.24
C ARG A 3 -8.77 -35.64 -3.76
N HIS A 4 -9.11 -36.89 -3.43
CA HIS A 4 -9.33 -37.31 -2.04
C HIS A 4 -8.01 -37.41 -1.24
N TRP A 5 -6.92 -37.80 -1.92
CA TRP A 5 -5.60 -37.88 -1.28
C TRP A 5 -4.99 -36.51 -0.98
N GLU A 6 -5.22 -35.55 -1.85
CA GLU A 6 -4.81 -34.14 -1.59
C GLU A 6 -5.63 -33.49 -0.47
N ALA A 7 -6.94 -33.76 -0.42
CA ALA A 7 -7.79 -33.30 0.67
C ALA A 7 -7.39 -33.92 2.03
N LEU A 8 -7.02 -35.20 2.07
CA LEU A 8 -6.53 -35.88 3.29
C LEU A 8 -5.15 -35.35 3.72
N LYS A 9 -4.25 -35.08 2.79
CA LYS A 9 -2.96 -34.44 3.10
C LYS A 9 -3.13 -33.04 3.64
N SER A 10 -4.01 -32.22 3.03
CA SER A 10 -4.33 -30.88 3.52
C SER A 10 -4.91 -30.93 4.94
N ALA A 11 -5.89 -31.82 5.19
CA ALA A 11 -6.50 -31.97 6.51
C ALA A 11 -5.49 -32.46 7.56
N ALA A 12 -4.59 -33.37 7.22
CA ALA A 12 -3.53 -33.86 8.13
C ALA A 12 -2.49 -32.75 8.43
N LEU A 13 -2.14 -31.94 7.43
CA LEU A 13 -1.27 -30.78 7.61
C LEU A 13 -1.95 -29.66 8.43
N ASP A 14 -3.24 -29.45 8.26
CA ASP A 14 -4.02 -28.48 9.04
C ASP A 14 -4.16 -28.88 10.52
N VAL A 15 -4.13 -30.19 10.84
CA VAL A 15 -4.09 -30.71 12.22
C VAL A 15 -2.71 -30.56 12.85
N LEU A 16 -1.63 -30.77 12.08
CA LEU A 16 -0.25 -30.65 12.56
C LEU A 16 0.26 -29.22 12.60
N PHE A 17 -0.25 -28.36 11.74
CA PHE A 17 0.06 -26.93 11.63
C PHE A 17 -1.23 -26.14 11.63
N SER A 18 -1.91 -26.09 12.80
CA SER A 18 -3.11 -25.26 12.93
C SER A 18 -2.79 -23.81 12.58
N ARG A 19 -3.37 -23.33 11.47
CA ARG A 19 -3.26 -21.94 11.10
C ARG A 19 -3.90 -21.08 12.18
N THR A 20 -3.22 -20.03 12.60
CA THR A 20 -3.76 -19.09 13.57
C THR A 20 -4.09 -17.76 12.89
N CYS A 21 -5.15 -17.13 13.34
CA CYS A 21 -5.56 -15.81 12.89
C CYS A 21 -4.48 -14.78 13.25
N GLU A 22 -4.01 -14.03 12.26
CA GLU A 22 -2.99 -13.00 12.43
C GLU A 22 -3.47 -11.78 13.26
N GLY A 23 -4.78 -11.64 13.45
CA GLY A 23 -5.37 -10.59 14.27
C GLY A 23 -5.49 -10.95 15.74
N CYS A 24 -6.07 -12.12 16.06
CA CYS A 24 -6.39 -12.51 17.45
C CYS A 24 -5.64 -13.77 17.94
N GLY A 25 -4.91 -14.48 17.07
CA GLY A 25 -4.20 -15.73 17.43
C GLY A 25 -5.10 -16.96 17.56
N ALA A 26 -6.42 -16.85 17.36
CA ALA A 26 -7.32 -17.99 17.41
C ALA A 26 -7.00 -19.01 16.30
N ALA A 27 -7.18 -20.30 16.61
CA ALA A 27 -7.04 -21.36 15.62
C ALA A 27 -8.07 -21.16 14.49
N MET A 28 -7.62 -21.30 13.24
CA MET A 28 -8.46 -21.19 12.05
C MET A 28 -8.70 -22.56 11.44
N THR A 29 -9.96 -22.96 11.29
CA THR A 29 -10.37 -24.18 10.62
C THR A 29 -11.05 -23.82 9.31
N ALA A 30 -10.51 -24.29 8.19
CA ALA A 30 -11.11 -24.20 6.85
C ALA A 30 -11.38 -22.78 6.27
N GLU A 31 -11.12 -21.70 6.98
CA GLU A 31 -11.27 -20.35 6.44
C GLU A 31 -10.08 -19.99 5.53
N PRO A 32 -10.34 -19.46 4.31
CA PRO A 32 -9.27 -18.98 3.45
C PRO A 32 -8.71 -17.65 3.98
N GLY A 33 -7.39 -17.44 3.81
CA GLY A 33 -6.71 -16.21 4.17
C GLY A 33 -6.04 -16.24 5.54
N ALA A 34 -5.60 -15.07 6.01
CA ALA A 34 -4.80 -14.89 7.22
C ALA A 34 -5.63 -14.43 8.43
N LEU A 35 -6.90 -14.11 8.27
CA LEU A 35 -7.78 -13.56 9.31
C LEU A 35 -9.05 -14.39 9.47
N CYS A 36 -9.46 -14.65 10.70
CA CYS A 36 -10.78 -15.18 11.01
C CYS A 36 -11.86 -14.13 10.69
N TRP A 37 -13.11 -14.60 10.61
CA TRP A 37 -14.27 -13.75 10.30
C TRP A 37 -14.39 -12.55 11.26
N ASP A 38 -14.26 -12.79 12.58
CA ASP A 38 -14.38 -11.73 13.59
C ASP A 38 -13.31 -10.64 13.41
N CYS A 39 -12.06 -11.02 13.14
CA CYS A 39 -11.01 -10.06 12.87
C CYS A 39 -11.23 -9.32 11.54
N ARG A 40 -11.70 -10.01 10.51
CA ARG A 40 -12.00 -9.41 9.20
C ARG A 40 -13.14 -8.39 9.31
N SER A 41 -14.19 -8.67 10.10
CA SER A 41 -15.30 -7.74 10.33
C SER A 41 -14.91 -6.47 11.11
N GLN A 42 -13.80 -6.50 11.86
CA GLN A 42 -13.27 -5.34 12.59
C GLN A 42 -12.41 -4.40 11.74
N ILE A 43 -12.11 -4.76 10.49
CA ILE A 43 -11.32 -3.91 9.60
C ILE A 43 -12.15 -2.71 9.17
N ARG A 44 -11.66 -1.53 9.49
CA ARG A 44 -12.32 -0.27 9.14
C ARG A 44 -11.89 0.20 7.76
N LEU A 45 -12.78 0.12 6.79
CA LEU A 45 -12.54 0.65 5.45
C LEU A 45 -12.45 2.18 5.47
N VAL A 46 -11.65 2.74 4.55
CA VAL A 46 -11.69 4.18 4.27
C VAL A 46 -12.88 4.45 3.34
N GLN A 47 -13.88 5.14 3.84
CA GLN A 47 -15.11 5.48 3.12
C GLN A 47 -15.31 6.99 3.03
N VAL A 48 -16.17 7.42 2.12
CA VAL A 48 -16.61 8.82 2.01
C VAL A 48 -17.30 9.26 3.32
N PRO A 49 -17.16 10.55 3.73
CA PRO A 49 -16.39 11.58 3.04
C PRO A 49 -14.88 11.54 3.37
N PHE A 50 -14.09 11.85 2.37
CA PHE A 50 -12.63 11.99 2.51
C PHE A 50 -12.10 13.13 1.64
N CYS A 51 -10.88 13.58 1.89
CA CYS A 51 -10.20 14.56 1.04
C CYS A 51 -10.00 14.01 -0.38
N GLU A 52 -10.48 14.70 -1.40
CA GLU A 52 -10.37 14.26 -2.80
C GLU A 52 -8.91 14.12 -3.26
N ARG A 53 -8.02 14.92 -2.69
CA ARG A 53 -6.60 14.87 -3.05
C ARG A 53 -5.85 13.73 -2.37
N CYS A 54 -5.90 13.63 -1.04
CA CYS A 54 -5.06 12.69 -0.30
C CYS A 54 -5.81 11.49 0.30
N GLY A 55 -7.14 11.40 0.13
CA GLY A 55 -7.94 10.30 0.67
C GLY A 55 -8.03 10.28 2.19
N ASP A 56 -7.71 11.39 2.89
CA ASP A 56 -7.81 11.45 4.35
C ASP A 56 -9.27 11.51 4.77
N PRO A 57 -9.76 10.54 5.55
CA PRO A 57 -11.15 10.52 6.00
C PRO A 57 -11.50 11.74 6.85
N ILE A 58 -12.73 12.23 6.68
CA ILE A 58 -13.23 13.42 7.37
C ILE A 58 -14.36 12.98 8.30
N ALA A 59 -14.41 13.57 9.50
CA ALA A 59 -15.55 13.41 10.39
C ALA A 59 -16.72 14.29 9.91
N GLY A 60 -17.95 13.73 9.90
CA GLY A 60 -19.16 14.45 9.50
C GLY A 60 -19.49 14.31 8.01
N THR A 61 -20.31 15.22 7.51
CA THR A 61 -20.82 15.27 6.12
C THR A 61 -20.21 16.44 5.35
N THR A 62 -20.02 16.29 4.04
CA THR A 62 -19.62 17.37 3.14
C THR A 62 -20.71 17.58 2.08
N SER A 63 -20.95 18.82 1.72
CA SER A 63 -21.93 19.20 0.66
C SER A 63 -21.40 19.01 -0.76
N GLY A 64 -20.16 18.52 -0.93
CA GLY A 64 -19.53 18.35 -2.24
C GLY A 64 -18.06 17.93 -2.11
N PRO A 65 -17.30 17.96 -3.23
CA PRO A 65 -15.87 17.65 -3.24
C PRO A 65 -15.11 18.48 -2.20
N PHE A 66 -14.27 17.83 -1.42
CA PHE A 66 -13.55 18.48 -0.32
C PHE A 66 -12.05 18.23 -0.45
N GLU A 67 -11.26 19.30 -0.26
CA GLU A 67 -9.83 19.22 -0.12
C GLU A 67 -9.38 19.71 1.26
N CYS A 68 -8.62 18.90 2.01
CA CYS A 68 -8.20 19.22 3.36
C CYS A 68 -7.21 20.40 3.39
N ALA A 69 -7.13 21.11 4.53
CA ALA A 69 -6.21 22.24 4.71
C ALA A 69 -4.74 21.88 4.46
N GLY A 70 -4.35 20.64 4.75
CA GLY A 70 -3.01 20.12 4.46
C GLY A 70 -2.72 20.12 2.97
N CYS A 71 -3.62 19.56 2.15
CA CYS A 71 -3.47 19.50 0.69
C CYS A 71 -3.50 20.89 0.05
N ARG A 72 -4.43 21.75 0.45
CA ARG A 72 -4.46 23.15 -0.04
C ARG A 72 -3.16 23.92 0.23
N ARG A 73 -2.51 23.67 1.37
CA ARG A 73 -1.26 24.34 1.73
C ARG A 73 -0.02 23.75 1.05
N THR A 74 0.02 22.44 0.86
CA THR A 74 1.24 21.73 0.38
C THR A 74 1.21 21.40 -1.10
N GLU A 75 0.04 21.45 -1.74
CA GLU A 75 -0.18 21.11 -3.14
C GLU A 75 0.58 19.83 -3.55
N PRO A 76 0.11 18.64 -3.11
CA PRO A 76 0.80 17.39 -3.39
C PRO A 76 1.05 17.17 -4.88
N ALA A 77 2.20 16.60 -5.23
CA ALA A 77 2.59 16.34 -6.61
C ALA A 77 1.84 15.15 -7.26
N PHE A 78 1.21 14.30 -6.46
CA PHE A 78 0.31 13.25 -6.98
C PHE A 78 -1.05 13.84 -7.36
N ASP A 79 -1.71 13.24 -8.35
CA ASP A 79 -3.02 13.68 -8.81
C ASP A 79 -4.10 13.37 -7.77
N TRP A 80 -4.08 12.17 -7.21
CA TRP A 80 -4.86 11.79 -6.03
C TRP A 80 -4.21 10.60 -5.30
N ALA A 81 -4.64 10.39 -4.05
CA ALA A 81 -4.26 9.22 -3.26
C ALA A 81 -5.49 8.58 -2.61
N ARG A 82 -5.51 7.26 -2.54
CA ARG A 82 -6.55 6.47 -1.85
C ARG A 82 -5.91 5.38 -1.01
N SER A 83 -6.56 5.05 0.09
CA SER A 83 -6.14 3.97 1.00
C SER A 83 -7.32 3.04 1.23
N ALA A 84 -7.06 1.73 1.33
CA ALA A 84 -8.12 0.75 1.49
C ALA A 84 -8.75 0.80 2.89
N VAL A 85 -7.91 0.79 3.93
CA VAL A 85 -8.36 0.67 5.32
C VAL A 85 -7.76 1.73 6.23
N ARG A 86 -8.28 1.87 7.45
CA ARG A 86 -7.66 2.68 8.53
C ARG A 86 -6.48 1.92 9.12
N TYR A 87 -5.40 2.65 9.45
CA TYR A 87 -4.20 2.08 10.08
C TYR A 87 -4.39 1.90 11.59
N ASP A 88 -5.30 1.03 11.99
CA ASP A 88 -5.58 0.73 13.39
C ASP A 88 -5.94 -0.75 13.59
N GLY A 89 -6.17 -1.17 14.85
CA GLY A 89 -6.64 -2.50 15.21
C GLY A 89 -5.93 -3.63 14.45
N VAL A 90 -6.71 -4.52 13.88
CA VAL A 90 -6.28 -5.71 13.14
C VAL A 90 -5.44 -5.34 11.91
N ALA A 91 -5.86 -4.33 11.14
CA ALA A 91 -5.13 -3.91 9.95
C ALA A 91 -3.69 -3.45 10.28
N LYS A 92 -3.51 -2.70 11.38
CA LYS A 92 -2.20 -2.29 11.88
C LYS A 92 -1.35 -3.49 12.30
N ALA A 93 -1.94 -4.50 12.96
CA ALA A 93 -1.23 -5.72 13.35
C ALA A 93 -0.70 -6.48 12.13
N CYS A 94 -1.56 -6.73 11.11
CA CYS A 94 -1.19 -7.39 9.86
C CYS A 94 -0.07 -6.65 9.12
N ILE A 95 -0.19 -5.34 8.94
CA ILE A 95 0.81 -4.54 8.23
C ILE A 95 2.14 -4.52 8.99
N ARG A 96 2.12 -4.45 10.33
CA ARG A 96 3.36 -4.54 11.12
C ARG A 96 4.03 -5.90 10.98
N ARG A 97 3.25 -6.99 11.03
CA ARG A 97 3.78 -8.33 10.83
C ARG A 97 4.37 -8.50 9.44
N PHE A 98 3.66 -8.04 8.41
CA PHE A 98 4.17 -8.00 7.04
C PHE A 98 5.48 -7.23 6.90
N LYS A 99 5.69 -6.15 7.67
CA LYS A 99 6.91 -5.34 7.64
C LYS A 99 8.12 -5.95 8.37
N TYR A 100 7.89 -6.59 9.51
CA TYR A 100 8.98 -6.85 10.48
C TYR A 100 9.19 -8.31 10.83
N ASN A 101 8.23 -9.18 10.62
CA ASN A 101 8.29 -10.57 11.08
C ASN A 101 8.28 -11.57 9.92
N ALA A 102 8.90 -11.23 8.79
CA ALA A 102 8.92 -12.04 7.57
C ALA A 102 7.53 -12.51 7.10
N GLY A 103 6.45 -11.80 7.49
CA GLY A 103 5.05 -12.16 7.27
C GLY A 103 4.60 -12.08 5.81
N ILE A 104 5.40 -12.62 4.88
CA ILE A 104 5.16 -12.56 3.42
C ILE A 104 3.82 -13.20 3.07
N TRP A 105 3.36 -14.22 3.82
CA TRP A 105 2.05 -14.86 3.61
C TRP A 105 0.85 -13.91 3.74
N LEU A 106 1.05 -12.73 4.34
CA LEU A 106 0.04 -11.67 4.40
C LEU A 106 -0.09 -10.88 3.09
N GLU A 107 0.79 -11.13 2.09
CA GLU A 107 0.74 -10.44 0.79
C GLU A 107 -0.65 -10.54 0.16
N ASP A 108 -1.22 -11.73 0.11
CA ASP A 108 -2.51 -11.97 -0.52
C ASP A 108 -3.65 -11.22 0.19
N GLU A 109 -3.73 -11.28 1.52
CA GLU A 109 -4.73 -10.56 2.33
C GLU A 109 -4.64 -9.04 2.11
N LEU A 110 -3.43 -8.48 2.16
CA LEU A 110 -3.23 -7.04 1.95
C LEU A 110 -3.45 -6.62 0.50
N THR A 111 -3.21 -7.51 -0.45
CA THR A 111 -3.49 -7.29 -1.87
C THR A 111 -4.99 -7.37 -2.16
N ASP A 112 -5.76 -8.21 -1.46
CA ASP A 112 -7.23 -8.22 -1.54
C ASP A 112 -7.82 -6.85 -1.18
N TRP A 113 -7.30 -6.21 -0.13
CA TRP A 113 -7.74 -4.86 0.24
C TRP A 113 -7.39 -3.81 -0.81
N LEU A 114 -6.20 -3.91 -1.42
CA LEU A 114 -5.81 -3.01 -2.53
C LEU A 114 -6.63 -3.26 -3.80
N GLU A 115 -6.98 -4.50 -4.11
CA GLU A 115 -7.82 -4.83 -5.25
C GLU A 115 -9.25 -4.31 -5.06
N ALA A 116 -9.83 -4.46 -3.86
CA ALA A 116 -11.12 -3.88 -3.54
C ALA A 116 -11.09 -2.34 -3.68
N LEU A 117 -10.03 -1.70 -3.21
CA LEU A 117 -9.80 -0.26 -3.40
C LEU A 117 -9.71 0.10 -4.88
N TRP A 118 -8.92 -0.65 -5.66
CA TRP A 118 -8.73 -0.39 -7.10
C TRP A 118 -10.04 -0.29 -7.85
N ARG A 119 -11.01 -1.17 -7.56
CA ARG A 119 -12.32 -1.20 -8.19
C ARG A 119 -13.19 0.04 -7.91
N THR A 120 -12.84 0.81 -6.89
CA THR A 120 -13.55 2.04 -6.49
C THR A 120 -12.81 3.32 -6.86
N CYS A 121 -11.63 3.21 -7.48
CA CYS A 121 -10.81 4.36 -7.81
C CYS A 121 -11.39 5.17 -8.98
N PRO A 122 -11.28 6.51 -8.93
CA PRO A 122 -11.77 7.37 -10.01
C PRO A 122 -10.90 7.22 -11.26
N GLU A 123 -11.53 7.26 -12.43
CA GLU A 123 -10.88 7.27 -13.74
C GLU A 123 -10.40 8.67 -14.18
N SER A 124 -10.35 9.62 -13.27
CA SER A 124 -10.10 11.04 -13.54
C SER A 124 -8.78 11.36 -14.26
N VAL A 125 -7.83 10.46 -14.19
CA VAL A 125 -6.51 10.61 -14.88
C VAL A 125 -6.37 9.73 -16.13
N GLY A 126 -7.47 9.07 -16.53
CA GLY A 126 -7.47 8.06 -17.60
C GLY A 126 -6.85 6.72 -17.19
N ALA A 127 -6.76 5.79 -18.12
CA ALA A 127 -6.25 4.46 -17.85
C ALA A 127 -4.80 4.48 -17.34
N ILE A 128 -4.53 3.74 -16.27
CA ILE A 128 -3.18 3.62 -15.70
C ILE A 128 -2.34 2.68 -16.59
N ASP A 129 -1.15 3.12 -16.96
CA ASP A 129 -0.25 2.39 -17.83
C ASP A 129 0.62 1.36 -17.07
N CYS A 130 0.93 1.63 -15.81
CA CYS A 130 1.71 0.70 -14.99
C CYS A 130 1.58 0.98 -13.48
N LEU A 131 1.87 -0.05 -12.69
CA LEU A 131 2.09 0.08 -11.25
C LEU A 131 3.58 0.21 -10.94
N ALA A 132 3.90 1.05 -9.97
CA ALA A 132 5.24 1.20 -9.41
C ALA A 132 5.17 1.10 -7.87
N ALA A 133 6.29 0.82 -7.24
CA ALA A 133 6.38 0.72 -5.80
C ALA A 133 7.22 1.83 -5.18
N VAL A 134 6.85 2.29 -3.99
CA VAL A 134 7.73 3.12 -3.17
C VAL A 134 8.98 2.33 -2.80
N PRO A 135 10.20 2.81 -3.15
CA PRO A 135 11.41 2.07 -2.87
C PRO A 135 11.85 2.19 -1.41
N LEU A 136 12.30 1.09 -0.84
CA LEU A 136 13.02 1.09 0.42
C LEU A 136 14.47 1.56 0.22
N TYR A 137 15.05 2.08 1.30
CA TYR A 137 16.50 2.28 1.34
C TYR A 137 17.22 0.92 1.31
N PRO A 138 18.31 0.76 0.54
CA PRO A 138 18.95 -0.55 0.31
C PRO A 138 19.32 -1.31 1.58
N LYS A 139 19.79 -0.63 2.64
CA LYS A 139 20.10 -1.26 3.92
C LYS A 139 18.84 -1.86 4.55
N ARG A 140 17.71 -1.13 4.57
CA ARG A 140 16.43 -1.64 5.10
C ARG A 140 15.87 -2.80 4.29
N GLN A 141 16.06 -2.76 2.96
CA GLN A 141 15.63 -3.87 2.11
C GLN A 141 16.45 -5.13 2.38
N ARG A 142 17.76 -5.01 2.63
CA ARG A 142 18.59 -6.16 3.04
C ARG A 142 18.20 -6.69 4.42
N GLU A 143 17.97 -5.82 5.39
CA GLU A 143 17.54 -6.20 6.75
C GLU A 143 16.18 -6.92 6.75
N ARG A 144 15.25 -6.50 5.88
CA ARG A 144 13.90 -7.05 5.77
C ARG A 144 13.84 -8.28 4.84
N GLY A 145 14.76 -8.40 3.89
CA GLY A 145 14.78 -9.42 2.85
C GLY A 145 13.96 -9.06 1.61
N TYR A 146 13.00 -8.12 1.71
CA TYR A 146 12.11 -7.70 0.62
C TYR A 146 11.68 -6.24 0.73
N ASN A 147 11.11 -5.72 -0.36
CA ASN A 147 10.37 -4.46 -0.36
C ASN A 147 8.86 -4.76 -0.33
N GLN A 148 8.19 -4.47 0.78
CA GLN A 148 6.76 -4.71 0.98
C GLN A 148 5.90 -4.04 -0.09
N SER A 149 6.21 -2.78 -0.44
CA SER A 149 5.46 -2.04 -1.45
C SER A 149 5.63 -2.65 -2.85
N ALA A 150 6.78 -3.29 -3.13
CA ALA A 150 7.01 -4.00 -4.38
C ALA A 150 6.24 -5.32 -4.47
N LEU A 151 6.15 -6.08 -3.37
CA LEU A 151 5.31 -7.29 -3.31
C LEU A 151 3.84 -6.93 -3.55
N LEU A 152 3.32 -5.94 -2.82
CA LEU A 152 1.94 -5.45 -2.97
C LEU A 152 1.64 -4.94 -4.38
N ALA A 153 2.56 -4.16 -4.97
CA ALA A 153 2.40 -3.66 -6.34
C ALA A 153 2.41 -4.79 -7.37
N ALA A 154 3.26 -5.79 -7.21
CA ALA A 154 3.31 -6.95 -8.09
C ALA A 154 2.08 -7.85 -7.93
N GLY A 155 1.61 -8.05 -6.70
CA GLY A 155 0.36 -8.77 -6.40
C GLY A 155 -0.85 -8.10 -7.06
N LEU A 156 -1.02 -6.80 -6.82
CA LEU A 156 -2.10 -6.02 -7.43
C LEU A 156 -2.02 -6.05 -8.96
N ALA A 157 -0.83 -5.87 -9.53
CA ALA A 157 -0.59 -5.89 -10.98
C ALA A 157 -1.11 -7.16 -11.65
N ARG A 158 -0.84 -8.33 -11.05
CA ARG A 158 -1.33 -9.63 -11.53
C ARG A 158 -2.86 -9.71 -11.53
N ARG A 159 -3.52 -9.14 -10.51
CA ARG A 159 -4.98 -9.20 -10.34
C ARG A 159 -5.73 -8.24 -11.26
N VAL A 160 -5.18 -7.04 -11.48
CA VAL A 160 -5.83 -6.01 -12.30
C VAL A 160 -5.38 -6.01 -13.77
N GLY A 161 -4.43 -6.87 -14.15
CA GLY A 161 -3.95 -6.98 -15.54
C GLY A 161 -3.10 -5.81 -16.02
N ILE A 162 -2.51 -5.02 -15.09
CA ILE A 162 -1.67 -3.86 -15.41
C ILE A 162 -0.21 -4.18 -15.07
N PRO A 163 0.77 -3.87 -15.95
CA PRO A 163 2.15 -4.25 -15.70
C PRO A 163 2.77 -3.57 -14.47
N PHE A 164 3.44 -4.35 -13.64
CA PHE A 164 4.32 -3.82 -12.58
C PHE A 164 5.68 -3.47 -13.17
N ARG A 165 6.10 -2.22 -13.02
CA ARG A 165 7.42 -1.73 -13.43
C ARG A 165 8.29 -1.49 -12.21
N GLY A 166 9.00 -2.52 -11.75
CA GLY A 166 10.00 -2.41 -10.69
C GLY A 166 11.16 -1.49 -11.11
N GLY A 167 11.77 -0.80 -10.12
CA GLY A 167 12.95 0.02 -10.37
C GLY A 167 12.71 1.37 -11.07
N MET A 168 11.45 1.80 -11.26
CA MET A 168 11.13 3.16 -11.76
C MET A 168 11.65 4.26 -10.83
N LEU A 169 11.69 3.97 -9.54
CA LEU A 169 12.20 4.87 -8.50
C LEU A 169 13.34 4.21 -7.75
N ARG A 170 14.32 5.01 -7.33
CA ARG A 170 15.39 4.62 -6.40
C ARG A 170 15.43 5.57 -5.23
N ARG A 171 15.77 5.03 -4.05
CA ARG A 171 15.99 5.81 -2.83
C ARG A 171 17.49 5.92 -2.58
N GLY A 172 18.06 7.12 -2.77
CA GLY A 172 19.51 7.35 -2.74
C GLY A 172 20.08 7.66 -1.36
N LYS A 173 19.28 8.15 -0.39
CA LYS A 173 19.76 8.55 0.94
C LYS A 173 19.08 7.77 2.06
N SER A 174 19.85 7.40 3.08
CA SER A 174 19.30 6.88 4.33
C SER A 174 18.67 8.04 5.10
N THR A 175 17.37 7.99 5.29
CA THR A 175 16.70 8.83 6.30
C THR A 175 16.55 7.99 7.55
N GLY A 176 16.92 8.50 8.71
CA GLY A 176 16.79 7.80 9.99
C GLY A 176 15.40 7.19 10.23
N THR A 177 15.26 6.39 11.27
CA THR A 177 13.98 5.71 11.61
C THR A 177 12.87 6.75 11.82
N GLN A 178 11.82 6.72 11.00
CA GLN A 178 10.73 7.71 11.00
C GLN A 178 9.73 7.54 12.16
N THR A 179 9.90 6.50 12.99
CA THR A 179 8.94 6.14 14.05
C THR A 179 8.81 7.19 15.17
N HIS A 180 9.81 8.02 15.37
CA HIS A 180 9.84 9.05 16.43
C HIS A 180 9.80 10.50 15.91
N LEU A 181 9.60 10.71 14.59
CA LEU A 181 9.64 12.04 14.00
C LEU A 181 8.25 12.68 13.98
N THR A 182 8.20 14.00 14.25
CA THR A 182 7.01 14.83 14.04
C THR A 182 6.63 14.89 12.55
N ALA A 183 5.40 15.30 12.23
CA ALA A 183 4.94 15.45 10.84
C ALA A 183 5.85 16.37 10.02
N ALA A 184 6.29 17.50 10.59
CA ALA A 184 7.20 18.47 9.94
C ALA A 184 8.59 17.85 9.66
N GLN A 185 9.13 17.10 10.60
CA GLN A 185 10.41 16.40 10.45
C GLN A 185 10.33 15.30 9.38
N ARG A 186 9.18 14.60 9.24
CA ARG A 186 8.98 13.59 8.17
C ARG A 186 9.02 14.22 6.78
N VAL A 187 8.42 15.40 6.61
CA VAL A 187 8.45 16.13 5.33
C VAL A 187 9.88 16.55 4.97
N HIS A 188 10.63 17.09 5.92
CA HIS A 188 12.02 17.54 5.67
C HIS A 188 12.97 16.36 5.36
N ASN A 189 12.81 15.24 6.04
CA ASN A 189 13.68 14.06 5.90
C ASN A 189 13.59 13.34 4.55
N VAL A 190 12.51 13.51 3.79
CA VAL A 190 12.34 12.77 2.52
C VAL A 190 12.57 13.63 1.29
N ARG A 191 12.88 14.93 1.43
CA ARG A 191 13.08 15.84 0.30
C ARG A 191 14.33 15.49 -0.51
N GLY A 192 14.12 15.27 -1.83
CA GLY A 192 15.22 14.94 -2.75
C GLY A 192 15.87 13.56 -2.52
N VAL A 193 15.20 12.66 -1.81
CA VAL A 193 15.71 11.31 -1.49
C VAL A 193 15.45 10.32 -2.62
N PHE A 194 14.45 10.60 -3.47
CA PHE A 194 14.04 9.72 -4.55
C PHE A 194 14.50 10.24 -5.90
N SER A 195 14.89 9.33 -6.78
CA SER A 195 15.28 9.63 -8.16
C SER A 195 14.68 8.63 -9.13
N VAL A 196 14.52 9.03 -10.39
CA VAL A 196 14.09 8.18 -11.51
C VAL A 196 15.35 7.85 -12.34
N PRO A 197 15.83 6.59 -12.32
CA PRO A 197 17.07 6.23 -13.02
C PRO A 197 16.99 6.35 -14.54
N TRP A 198 15.79 6.12 -15.09
CA TRP A 198 15.55 6.15 -16.55
C TRP A 198 14.35 7.04 -16.92
N PRO A 199 14.54 8.37 -16.98
CA PRO A 199 13.43 9.30 -17.24
C PRO A 199 12.67 9.02 -18.55
N ALA A 200 13.36 8.55 -19.58
CA ALA A 200 12.72 8.21 -20.86
C ALA A 200 11.64 7.12 -20.75
N ARG A 201 11.73 6.24 -19.74
CA ARG A 201 10.71 5.19 -19.49
C ARG A 201 9.49 5.68 -18.72
N VAL A 202 9.52 6.93 -18.25
CA VAL A 202 8.48 7.55 -17.41
C VAL A 202 7.71 8.63 -18.18
N ARG A 203 8.34 9.23 -19.20
CA ARG A 203 7.74 10.33 -19.96
C ARG A 203 6.43 9.91 -20.60
N GLY A 204 5.37 10.68 -20.32
CA GLY A 204 4.02 10.46 -20.82
C GLY A 204 3.26 9.29 -20.15
N VAL A 205 3.86 8.60 -19.19
CA VAL A 205 3.27 7.42 -18.52
C VAL A 205 2.39 7.83 -17.35
N ARG A 206 1.23 7.19 -17.20
CA ARG A 206 0.33 7.30 -16.04
C ARG A 206 0.67 6.19 -15.07
N VAL A 207 1.12 6.55 -13.88
CA VAL A 207 1.69 5.62 -12.88
C VAL A 207 0.77 5.53 -11.67
N ALA A 208 0.40 4.30 -11.27
CA ALA A 208 -0.14 4.05 -9.93
C ALA A 208 1.01 3.64 -8.99
N LEU A 209 1.33 4.52 -8.04
CA LEU A 209 2.35 4.30 -7.04
C LEU A 209 1.76 3.58 -5.83
N VAL A 210 2.31 2.42 -5.47
CA VAL A 210 1.81 1.59 -4.36
C VAL A 210 2.74 1.70 -3.16
N ASP A 211 2.13 1.85 -1.96
CA ASP A 211 2.83 1.76 -0.67
C ASP A 211 1.94 1.01 0.36
N ASP A 212 2.49 0.67 1.50
CA ASP A 212 1.73 -0.02 2.55
C ASP A 212 0.92 0.94 3.43
N VAL A 213 1.50 2.04 3.91
CA VAL A 213 0.82 3.00 4.81
C VAL A 213 1.11 4.44 4.42
N MET A 214 0.06 5.21 4.23
CA MET A 214 0.13 6.66 4.07
C MET A 214 -0.29 7.36 5.38
N THR A 215 0.65 8.08 5.99
CA THR A 215 0.38 8.97 7.14
C THR A 215 0.26 10.41 6.65
N THR A 216 1.32 11.19 6.71
CA THR A 216 1.35 12.57 6.18
C THR A 216 1.40 12.65 4.66
N GLY A 217 1.64 11.54 3.98
CA GLY A 217 1.84 11.51 2.53
C GLY A 217 3.21 12.01 2.05
N ALA A 218 4.12 12.40 2.93
CA ALA A 218 5.41 12.99 2.57
C ALA A 218 6.25 12.09 1.65
N THR A 219 6.31 10.79 1.95
CA THR A 219 7.08 9.81 1.15
C THR A 219 6.52 9.66 -0.27
N VAL A 220 5.22 9.42 -0.37
CA VAL A 220 4.56 9.24 -1.67
C VAL A 220 4.56 10.53 -2.48
N ASN A 221 4.47 11.69 -1.82
CA ASN A 221 4.57 13.00 -2.45
C ASN A 221 5.96 13.23 -3.08
N GLU A 222 7.05 12.90 -2.38
CA GLU A 222 8.40 13.01 -2.95
C GLU A 222 8.65 12.02 -4.10
N CYS A 223 8.09 10.79 -4.00
CA CYS A 223 8.10 9.85 -5.12
C CYS A 223 7.34 10.40 -6.33
N ALA A 224 6.14 10.94 -6.11
CA ALA A 224 5.33 11.56 -7.15
C ALA A 224 6.03 12.76 -7.79
N ARG A 225 6.67 13.62 -6.97
CA ARG A 225 7.47 14.75 -7.47
C ARG A 225 8.59 14.29 -8.39
N ALA A 226 9.33 13.25 -8.02
CA ALA A 226 10.39 12.67 -8.84
C ALA A 226 9.84 12.11 -10.18
N LEU A 227 8.70 11.42 -10.15
CA LEU A 227 8.04 10.88 -11.35
C LEU A 227 7.52 12.01 -12.25
N LYS A 228 6.84 13.02 -11.71
CA LYS A 228 6.36 14.19 -12.46
C LYS A 228 7.52 14.98 -13.06
N ALA A 229 8.62 15.19 -12.33
CA ALA A 229 9.83 15.84 -12.85
C ALA A 229 10.49 15.03 -13.98
N ALA A 230 10.35 13.69 -13.99
CA ALA A 230 10.78 12.84 -15.09
C ALA A 230 9.80 12.80 -16.27
N GLY A 231 8.68 13.53 -16.21
CA GLY A 231 7.69 13.68 -17.26
C GLY A 231 6.53 12.69 -17.20
N ALA A 232 6.22 12.08 -16.06
CA ALA A 232 5.01 11.27 -15.89
C ALA A 232 3.76 12.11 -16.20
N ALA A 233 2.83 11.58 -17.00
CA ALA A 233 1.58 12.25 -17.34
C ALA A 233 0.66 12.36 -16.12
N ALA A 234 0.54 11.27 -15.35
CA ALA A 234 -0.19 11.25 -14.09
C ALA A 234 0.53 10.36 -13.06
N VAL A 235 0.34 10.68 -11.78
CA VAL A 235 0.79 9.86 -10.66
C VAL A 235 -0.34 9.77 -9.64
N VAL A 236 -0.93 8.60 -9.52
CA VAL A 236 -1.91 8.30 -8.47
C VAL A 236 -1.25 7.43 -7.39
N VAL A 237 -1.79 7.46 -6.19
CA VAL A 237 -1.23 6.72 -5.05
C VAL A 237 -2.26 5.77 -4.49
N LEU A 238 -1.86 4.52 -4.30
CA LEU A 238 -2.66 3.48 -3.67
C LEU A 238 -1.91 2.96 -2.44
N THR A 239 -2.56 2.94 -1.30
CA THR A 239 -1.96 2.37 -0.08
C THR A 239 -2.91 1.41 0.61
N VAL A 240 -2.36 0.42 1.31
CA VAL A 240 -3.17 -0.51 2.08
C VAL A 240 -3.88 0.24 3.20
N ALA A 241 -3.18 1.12 3.91
CA ALA A 241 -3.80 1.79 5.05
C ALA A 241 -3.51 3.30 5.13
N ARG A 242 -4.47 4.02 5.74
CA ARG A 242 -4.42 5.44 6.10
C ARG A 242 -4.25 5.60 7.62
N GLY A 243 -3.16 6.29 8.03
CA GLY A 243 -2.85 6.55 9.43
C GLY A 243 -2.76 8.03 9.76
#